data_a22a5bb5b92e4cb363269f95897b1fa0
#
_entry.id   a22a5bb5b92e4cb363269f95897b1fa0
#
_cell.length_a   1.000
_cell.length_b   1.000
_cell.length_c   1.000
_cell.angle_alpha   90.00
_cell.angle_beta   90.00
_cell.angle_gamma   90.00
#
_symmetry.space_group_name_H-M   'P 1'
#
loop_
_entity.id
_entity.type
_entity.pdbx_description
1 polymer ?
#
loop_
_entity_poly.entity_id
_entity_poly.type
_entity_poly.pdbx_seq_one_letter_code
_entity_poly.pdbx_strand_id
1 'polypeptide(L)'
;LSSYGTPFDFDYQSYTDDIKHKMNVAASVQNLFEDKVLNVLNDIDQESDNLCLSGGSFLNCNANSEVVRKSKFKHFHHFPACGDDGTSVGSALYVTHHIFGEARYNYDVKDLCYTGRDYQGQTPDYDHIAKQLADGKIIGFFQGRSEFGPRALGNRSILADPRNFHNRELINHVVKNREWFRPFAPVTLEECYQDWFDFPIPSPYMLYTAQVKQPEKIPAVTHVDGSARFQTVTEQSNKHYYEIIKAFGKLTGVPVLLNTSLNGNGQPILAVSYTHLRAHETRRY
;
A
#
# COMPACT_ATOMS: atom_id res chain seq x y z
N LEU A 1 -19.72 9.91 -10.68
CA LEU A 1 -19.34 8.64 -11.34
C LEU A 1 -19.68 8.70 -12.84
N SER A 2 -19.54 9.86 -13.45
CA SER A 2 -19.79 10.03 -14.88
C SER A 2 -18.47 10.10 -15.63
N SER A 3 -18.28 9.26 -16.63
CA SER A 3 -17.43 9.45 -17.80
C SER A 3 -15.97 8.97 -17.79
N TYR A 4 -15.53 8.14 -16.90
CA TYR A 4 -14.29 7.40 -17.17
C TYR A 4 -14.69 5.98 -17.58
N GLY A 5 -14.52 5.66 -18.87
CA GLY A 5 -14.56 4.29 -19.34
C GLY A 5 -13.54 3.49 -18.53
N THR A 6 -14.02 2.75 -17.55
CA THR A 6 -13.16 1.84 -16.79
C THR A 6 -12.72 0.73 -17.74
N PRO A 7 -11.49 0.24 -17.66
CA PRO A 7 -11.04 -0.90 -18.47
C PRO A 7 -11.79 -2.19 -18.13
N PHE A 8 -12.71 -2.12 -17.19
CA PHE A 8 -13.62 -3.19 -16.78
C PHE A 8 -15.03 -2.68 -16.95
N ASP A 9 -15.89 -3.47 -17.55
CA ASP A 9 -17.34 -3.21 -17.68
C ASP A 9 -17.99 -3.17 -16.28
N PHE A 10 -17.66 -2.10 -15.51
CA PHE A 10 -18.32 -1.85 -14.24
C PHE A 10 -19.70 -1.27 -14.54
N ASP A 11 -20.65 -2.18 -14.68
CA ASP A 11 -22.03 -1.82 -14.92
C ASP A 11 -22.76 -1.46 -13.62
N TYR A 12 -22.68 -0.18 -13.25
CA TYR A 12 -23.43 0.36 -12.10
C TYR A 12 -24.93 0.11 -12.23
N GLN A 13 -25.46 0.04 -13.46
CA GLN A 13 -26.89 -0.14 -13.69
C GLN A 13 -27.37 -1.55 -13.37
N SER A 14 -26.47 -2.55 -13.37
CA SER A 14 -26.80 -3.92 -13.02
C SER A 14 -27.06 -4.14 -11.51
N TYR A 15 -26.66 -3.19 -10.65
CA TYR A 15 -26.88 -3.30 -9.21
C TYR A 15 -28.31 -2.95 -8.80
N THR A 16 -28.78 -3.60 -7.73
CA THR A 16 -30.08 -3.27 -7.12
C THR A 16 -30.08 -1.84 -6.58
N ASP A 17 -31.25 -1.23 -6.47
CA ASP A 17 -31.39 0.14 -5.97
C ASP A 17 -30.86 0.29 -4.53
N ASP A 18 -30.97 -0.76 -3.68
CA ASP A 18 -30.40 -0.77 -2.32
C ASP A 18 -28.87 -0.71 -2.35
N ILE A 19 -28.22 -1.46 -3.24
CA ILE A 19 -26.75 -1.42 -3.40
C ILE A 19 -26.30 -0.07 -3.93
N LYS A 20 -26.99 0.48 -4.95
CA LYS A 20 -26.70 1.82 -5.47
C LYS A 20 -26.84 2.90 -4.41
N HIS A 21 -27.87 2.81 -3.57
CA HIS A 21 -28.04 3.73 -2.45
C HIS A 21 -26.87 3.65 -1.46
N LYS A 22 -26.47 2.44 -1.07
CA LYS A 22 -25.30 2.22 -0.17
C LYS A 22 -24.01 2.77 -0.78
N MET A 23 -23.78 2.57 -2.06
CA MET A 23 -22.63 3.12 -2.79
C MET A 23 -22.63 4.64 -2.80
N ASN A 24 -23.78 5.27 -3.05
CA ASN A 24 -23.94 6.73 -3.06
C ASN A 24 -23.71 7.32 -1.65
N VAL A 25 -24.24 6.69 -0.61
CA VAL A 25 -24.01 7.10 0.78
C VAL A 25 -22.51 7.00 1.13
N ALA A 26 -21.86 5.89 0.79
CA ALA A 26 -20.43 5.72 1.04
C ALA A 26 -19.58 6.79 0.33
N ALA A 27 -19.88 7.07 -0.95
CA ALA A 27 -19.21 8.12 -1.70
C ALA A 27 -19.45 9.52 -1.11
N SER A 28 -20.67 9.82 -0.66
CA SER A 28 -21.02 11.10 -0.04
C SER A 28 -20.30 11.29 1.30
N VAL A 29 -20.19 10.24 2.11
CA VAL A 29 -19.45 10.28 3.38
C VAL A 29 -17.96 10.50 3.13
N GLN A 30 -17.38 9.83 2.13
CA GLN A 30 -15.98 10.02 1.76
C GLN A 30 -15.71 11.46 1.32
N ASN A 31 -16.53 12.02 0.43
CA ASN A 31 -16.40 13.40 -0.02
C ASN A 31 -16.53 14.41 1.15
N LEU A 32 -17.51 14.20 2.03
CA LEU A 32 -17.69 15.05 3.21
C LEU A 32 -16.46 15.00 4.14
N PHE A 33 -15.87 13.81 4.31
CA PHE A 33 -14.68 13.64 5.12
C PHE A 33 -13.48 14.41 4.52
N GLU A 34 -13.25 14.26 3.20
CA GLU A 34 -12.20 14.97 2.47
C GLU A 34 -12.34 16.48 2.57
N ASP A 35 -13.55 16.99 2.35
CA ASP A 35 -13.86 18.43 2.49
C ASP A 35 -13.60 18.94 3.90
N LYS A 36 -14.00 18.19 4.94
CA LYS A 36 -13.77 18.57 6.32
C LYS A 36 -12.29 18.61 6.69
N VAL A 37 -11.50 17.61 6.22
CA VAL A 37 -10.05 17.60 6.44
C VAL A 37 -9.41 18.82 5.78
N LEU A 38 -9.75 19.10 4.52
CA LEU A 38 -9.21 20.24 3.78
C LEU A 38 -9.58 21.58 4.43
N ASN A 39 -10.83 21.73 4.90
CA ASN A 39 -11.27 22.94 5.58
C ASN A 39 -10.47 23.18 6.87
N VAL A 40 -10.30 22.15 7.71
CA VAL A 40 -9.46 22.24 8.93
C VAL A 40 -8.03 22.67 8.58
N LEU A 41 -7.43 22.08 7.53
CA LEU A 41 -6.07 22.43 7.13
C LEU A 41 -5.96 23.86 6.56
N ASN A 42 -7.00 24.34 5.87
CA ASN A 42 -7.04 25.71 5.35
C ASN A 42 -7.21 26.76 6.45
N ASP A 43 -7.91 26.40 7.54
CA ASP A 43 -8.14 27.29 8.69
C ASP A 43 -6.91 27.39 9.62
N ILE A 44 -5.92 26.48 9.49
CA ILE A 44 -4.68 26.57 10.25
C ILE A 44 -3.89 27.79 9.80
N ASP A 45 -3.63 28.71 10.72
CA ASP A 45 -2.67 29.78 10.51
C ASP A 45 -1.25 29.19 10.55
N GLN A 46 -0.59 29.15 9.37
CA GLN A 46 0.64 28.39 9.22
C GLN A 46 1.86 29.28 9.14
N GLU A 47 2.89 28.87 9.88
CA GLU A 47 4.25 29.44 9.80
C GLU A 47 5.23 28.50 9.05
N SER A 48 4.78 27.34 8.59
CA SER A 48 5.62 26.31 7.98
C SER A 48 4.98 25.71 6.73
N ASP A 49 5.78 25.38 5.73
CA ASP A 49 5.39 24.62 4.54
C ASP A 49 5.26 23.09 4.81
N ASN A 50 5.64 22.62 6.01
CA ASN A 50 5.66 21.21 6.37
C ASN A 50 4.37 20.81 7.10
N LEU A 51 3.82 19.66 6.74
CA LEU A 51 2.65 19.06 7.38
C LEU A 51 2.95 17.63 7.83
N CYS A 52 2.77 17.37 9.13
CA CYS A 52 2.80 16.01 9.67
C CYS A 52 1.35 15.53 9.91
N LEU A 53 1.01 14.37 9.38
CA LEU A 53 -0.31 13.76 9.50
C LEU A 53 -0.23 12.48 10.33
N SER A 54 -1.01 12.39 11.41
CA SER A 54 -1.07 11.24 12.31
C SER A 54 -2.49 11.07 12.84
N GLY A 55 -2.83 9.87 13.27
CA GLY A 55 -4.17 9.45 13.69
C GLY A 55 -4.79 8.48 12.69
N GLY A 56 -5.70 7.62 13.17
CA GLY A 56 -6.37 6.60 12.35
C GLY A 56 -7.10 7.15 11.12
N SER A 57 -7.55 8.41 11.16
CA SER A 57 -8.16 9.12 10.03
C SER A 57 -7.24 9.20 8.81
N PHE A 58 -5.93 9.29 9.02
CA PHE A 58 -4.93 9.35 7.95
C PHE A 58 -4.45 7.98 7.44
N LEU A 59 -5.15 6.90 7.79
CA LEU A 59 -5.15 5.65 7.02
C LEU A 59 -6.07 5.73 5.79
N ASN A 60 -6.86 6.78 5.65
CA ASN A 60 -7.68 7.07 4.47
C ASN A 60 -6.81 7.64 3.34
N CYS A 61 -6.41 6.75 2.44
CA CYS A 61 -5.48 7.08 1.35
C CYS A 61 -6.04 8.12 0.36
N ASN A 62 -7.37 8.15 0.17
CA ASN A 62 -8.01 9.14 -0.72
C ASN A 62 -7.92 10.54 -0.12
N ALA A 63 -8.28 10.68 1.15
CA ALA A 63 -8.18 11.96 1.85
C ALA A 63 -6.72 12.47 1.90
N ASN A 64 -5.76 11.57 2.15
CA ASN A 64 -4.34 11.93 2.11
C ASN A 64 -3.92 12.46 0.75
N SER A 65 -4.41 11.85 -0.33
CA SER A 65 -4.10 12.30 -1.69
C SER A 65 -4.71 13.66 -2.01
N GLU A 66 -5.92 13.91 -1.55
CA GLU A 66 -6.57 15.21 -1.68
C GLU A 66 -5.82 16.29 -0.87
N VAL A 67 -5.33 15.96 0.32
CA VAL A 67 -4.48 16.85 1.12
C VAL A 67 -3.20 17.24 0.37
N VAL A 68 -2.51 16.26 -0.23
CA VAL A 68 -1.29 16.54 -1.01
C VAL A 68 -1.58 17.41 -2.23
N ARG A 69 -2.71 17.19 -2.91
CA ARG A 69 -3.06 17.91 -4.15
C ARG A 69 -3.62 19.31 -3.92
N LYS A 70 -4.36 19.51 -2.83
CA LYS A 70 -5.22 20.69 -2.65
C LYS A 70 -4.87 21.57 -1.45
N SER A 71 -4.06 21.07 -0.50
CA SER A 71 -3.68 21.90 0.64
C SER A 71 -2.57 22.90 0.28
N LYS A 72 -2.41 23.91 1.12
CA LYS A 72 -1.38 24.94 0.99
C LYS A 72 0.03 24.51 1.39
N PHE A 73 0.17 23.30 1.95
CA PHE A 73 1.46 22.76 2.39
C PHE A 73 2.24 22.19 1.21
N LYS A 74 3.57 22.15 1.33
CA LYS A 74 4.48 21.68 0.27
C LYS A 74 5.16 20.36 0.60
N HIS A 75 5.39 20.10 1.89
CA HIS A 75 6.09 18.92 2.37
C HIS A 75 5.21 18.14 3.32
N PHE A 76 5.07 16.84 3.07
CA PHE A 76 4.16 15.97 3.80
C PHE A 76 4.92 14.85 4.46
N HIS A 77 4.64 14.62 5.74
CA HIS A 77 5.14 13.48 6.47
C HIS A 77 3.98 12.64 7.01
N HIS A 78 3.95 11.37 6.61
CA HIS A 78 3.07 10.36 7.17
C HIS A 78 3.91 9.27 7.83
N PHE A 79 3.57 8.89 9.04
CA PHE A 79 4.18 7.72 9.66
C PHE A 79 3.46 6.45 9.15
N PRO A 80 4.17 5.33 8.84
CA PRO A 80 3.55 4.12 8.29
C PRO A 80 2.49 3.51 9.21
N ALA A 81 2.68 3.60 10.53
CA ALA A 81 1.72 3.24 11.56
C ALA A 81 1.08 4.50 12.14
N CYS A 82 0.34 5.24 11.33
CA CYS A 82 -0.24 6.52 11.73
C CYS A 82 -1.47 6.39 12.65
N GLY A 83 -1.98 5.19 12.91
CA GLY A 83 -3.04 4.89 13.88
C GLY A 83 -2.54 4.79 15.33
N ASP A 84 -3.36 4.19 16.19
CA ASP A 84 -3.08 4.03 17.64
C ASP A 84 -1.81 3.20 17.90
N ASP A 85 -1.47 2.29 16.99
CA ASP A 85 -0.24 1.48 17.00
C ASP A 85 1.02 2.35 17.00
N GLY A 86 1.02 3.49 16.30
CA GLY A 86 2.14 4.43 16.26
C GLY A 86 2.39 5.20 17.56
N THR A 87 1.43 5.23 18.47
CA THR A 87 1.58 5.96 19.75
C THR A 87 2.71 5.41 20.61
N SER A 88 3.02 4.12 20.50
CA SER A 88 4.13 3.47 21.19
C SER A 88 5.48 4.07 20.77
N VAL A 89 5.71 4.25 19.48
CA VAL A 89 6.92 4.88 18.94
C VAL A 89 6.95 6.37 19.26
N GLY A 90 5.82 7.07 19.12
CA GLY A 90 5.72 8.48 19.47
C GLY A 90 6.07 8.74 20.93
N SER A 91 5.59 7.91 21.86
CA SER A 91 5.92 8.00 23.28
C SER A 91 7.41 7.75 23.55
N ALA A 92 8.01 6.74 22.90
CA ALA A 92 9.43 6.47 23.04
C ALA A 92 10.29 7.64 22.53
N LEU A 93 9.96 8.19 21.35
CA LEU A 93 10.68 9.35 20.79
C LEU A 93 10.50 10.60 21.64
N TYR A 94 9.31 10.82 22.22
CA TYR A 94 9.09 11.93 23.15
C TYR A 94 9.99 11.83 24.38
N VAL A 95 10.05 10.65 25.01
CA VAL A 95 10.94 10.44 26.17
C VAL A 95 12.41 10.64 25.77
N THR A 96 12.85 10.07 24.66
CA THR A 96 14.24 10.17 24.20
C THR A 96 14.63 11.63 23.93
N HIS A 97 13.86 12.35 23.14
CA HIS A 97 14.27 13.66 22.64
C HIS A 97 13.80 14.83 23.52
N HIS A 98 12.67 14.68 24.21
CA HIS A 98 12.12 15.77 25.03
C HIS A 98 12.50 15.63 26.51
N ILE A 99 12.42 14.41 27.07
CA ILE A 99 12.73 14.19 28.48
C ILE A 99 14.24 14.05 28.72
N PHE A 100 14.91 13.22 27.92
CA PHE A 100 16.35 12.98 28.06
C PHE A 100 17.22 13.99 27.29
N GLY A 101 16.64 14.80 26.42
CA GLY A 101 17.37 15.82 25.66
C GLY A 101 18.32 15.25 24.60
N GLU A 102 18.13 14.00 24.20
CA GLU A 102 18.97 13.38 23.15
C GLU A 102 18.76 14.09 21.81
N ALA A 103 19.84 14.22 21.06
CA ALA A 103 19.80 14.86 19.75
C ALA A 103 18.87 14.11 18.78
N ARG A 104 18.16 14.87 17.95
CA ARG A 104 17.38 14.28 16.86
C ARG A 104 18.30 13.87 15.72
N TYR A 105 17.99 12.74 15.10
CA TYR A 105 18.66 12.24 13.90
C TYR A 105 17.65 11.96 12.81
N ASN A 106 18.10 11.94 11.56
CA ASN A 106 17.25 11.62 10.43
C ASN A 106 17.03 10.11 10.36
N TYR A 107 15.77 9.73 10.21
CA TYR A 107 15.37 8.35 9.98
C TYR A 107 15.11 8.12 8.49
N ASP A 108 15.65 7.05 7.96
CA ASP A 108 15.30 6.57 6.63
C ASP A 108 13.94 5.86 6.63
N VAL A 109 13.35 5.69 5.46
CA VAL A 109 12.09 4.92 5.27
C VAL A 109 12.15 3.56 5.93
N LYS A 110 13.28 2.83 5.76
CA LYS A 110 13.49 1.50 6.35
C LYS A 110 13.47 1.51 7.88
N ASP A 111 13.98 2.57 8.51
CA ASP A 111 14.05 2.68 9.97
C ASP A 111 12.67 2.94 10.59
N LEU A 112 11.77 3.54 9.82
CA LEU A 112 10.41 3.84 10.26
C LEU A 112 9.45 2.68 10.05
N CYS A 113 9.60 1.91 8.97
CA CYS A 113 8.61 0.88 8.63
C CYS A 113 9.05 -0.57 8.88
N TYR A 114 10.35 -0.89 8.89
CA TYR A 114 10.82 -2.27 9.08
C TYR A 114 11.45 -2.45 10.46
N THR A 115 10.62 -2.45 11.50
CA THR A 115 11.06 -2.45 12.90
C THR A 115 10.79 -3.78 13.62
N GLY A 116 10.08 -4.72 12.99
CA GLY A 116 9.78 -6.01 13.57
C GLY A 116 10.99 -6.93 13.69
N ARG A 117 10.74 -8.17 14.13
CA ARG A 117 11.80 -9.18 14.27
C ARG A 117 12.47 -9.46 12.93
N ASP A 118 13.79 -9.51 12.93
CA ASP A 118 14.62 -9.80 11.77
C ASP A 118 14.72 -11.32 11.51
N TYR A 119 14.55 -11.71 10.26
CA TYR A 119 14.73 -13.07 9.79
C TYR A 119 15.76 -13.08 8.68
N GLN A 120 16.93 -13.64 8.99
CA GLN A 120 17.98 -13.84 8.01
C GLN A 120 17.60 -15.02 7.09
N GLY A 121 17.66 -14.79 5.80
CA GLY A 121 17.38 -15.79 4.76
C GLY A 121 18.52 -15.85 3.74
N GLN A 122 18.36 -16.71 2.75
CA GLN A 122 19.25 -16.72 1.58
C GLN A 122 18.89 -15.54 0.68
N THR A 123 19.89 -14.99 -0.01
CA THR A 123 19.66 -13.98 -1.05
C THR A 123 18.78 -14.56 -2.14
N PRO A 124 17.64 -13.92 -2.48
CA PRO A 124 16.76 -14.43 -3.53
C PRO A 124 17.43 -14.43 -4.91
N ASP A 125 17.10 -15.43 -5.72
CA ASP A 125 17.34 -15.36 -7.16
C ASP A 125 16.26 -14.48 -7.80
N TYR A 126 16.58 -13.21 -8.05
CA TYR A 126 15.64 -12.21 -8.52
C TYR A 126 15.11 -12.52 -9.93
N ASP A 127 15.97 -13.02 -10.83
CA ASP A 127 15.57 -13.35 -12.20
C ASP A 127 14.64 -14.58 -12.21
N HIS A 128 14.91 -15.57 -11.37
CA HIS A 128 14.03 -16.72 -11.20
C HIS A 128 12.66 -16.31 -10.65
N ILE A 129 12.62 -15.47 -9.62
CA ILE A 129 11.37 -14.96 -9.03
C ILE A 129 10.60 -14.13 -10.07
N ALA A 130 11.26 -13.23 -10.79
CA ALA A 130 10.65 -12.42 -11.83
C ALA A 130 10.03 -13.29 -12.94
N LYS A 131 10.72 -14.37 -13.36
CA LYS A 131 10.21 -15.33 -14.32
C LYS A 131 8.99 -16.07 -13.79
N GLN A 132 9.00 -16.56 -12.54
CA GLN A 132 7.84 -17.24 -11.94
C GLN A 132 6.62 -16.30 -11.88
N LEU A 133 6.82 -15.03 -11.53
CA LEU A 133 5.76 -14.04 -11.55
C LEU A 133 5.22 -13.81 -12.98
N ALA A 134 6.10 -13.66 -13.97
CA ALA A 134 5.72 -13.47 -15.36
C ALA A 134 5.00 -14.70 -15.96
N ASP A 135 5.30 -15.89 -15.46
CA ASP A 135 4.62 -17.16 -15.77
C ASP A 135 3.27 -17.31 -15.03
N GLY A 136 2.81 -16.26 -14.31
CA GLY A 136 1.52 -16.21 -13.63
C GLY A 136 1.48 -16.87 -12.24
N LYS A 137 2.65 -17.15 -11.63
CA LYS A 137 2.69 -17.69 -10.27
C LYS A 137 2.43 -16.61 -9.25
N ILE A 138 1.77 -16.98 -8.16
CA ILE A 138 1.59 -16.15 -6.96
C ILE A 138 2.67 -16.54 -5.96
N ILE A 139 3.43 -15.55 -5.48
CA ILE A 139 4.60 -15.78 -4.62
C ILE A 139 4.37 -15.16 -3.25
N GLY A 140 4.50 -15.97 -2.19
CA GLY A 140 4.62 -15.48 -0.82
C GLY A 140 6.06 -15.01 -0.58
N PHE A 141 6.22 -13.73 -0.26
CA PHE A 141 7.52 -13.12 -0.04
C PHE A 141 7.70 -12.73 1.43
N PHE A 142 8.61 -13.44 2.09
CA PHE A 142 8.91 -13.31 3.51
C PHE A 142 10.41 -13.08 3.70
N GLN A 143 10.79 -11.91 4.23
CA GLN A 143 12.19 -11.53 4.42
C GLN A 143 12.36 -10.56 5.59
N GLY A 144 13.57 -10.44 6.10
CA GLY A 144 14.03 -9.41 7.02
C GLY A 144 13.05 -9.08 8.15
N ARG A 145 13.02 -7.82 8.55
CA ARG A 145 12.14 -7.32 9.60
C ARG A 145 10.72 -7.10 9.06
N SER A 146 9.70 -7.52 9.84
CA SER A 146 8.31 -7.22 9.47
C SER A 146 8.04 -5.71 9.50
N GLU A 147 7.06 -5.32 8.72
CA GLU A 147 6.55 -3.96 8.70
C GLU A 147 5.90 -3.59 10.03
N PHE A 148 6.03 -2.32 10.41
CA PHE A 148 5.28 -1.70 11.49
C PHE A 148 4.15 -0.86 10.89
N GLY A 149 2.92 -1.20 11.24
CA GLY A 149 1.73 -0.60 10.66
C GLY A 149 0.84 -1.59 9.91
N PRO A 150 -0.29 -1.12 9.36
CA PRO A 150 -1.33 -2.00 8.81
C PRO A 150 -1.06 -2.49 7.38
N ARG A 151 0.05 -2.10 6.76
CA ARG A 151 0.35 -2.39 5.34
C ARG A 151 1.53 -3.34 5.20
N ALA A 152 1.41 -4.30 4.29
CA ALA A 152 2.56 -5.08 3.83
C ALA A 152 3.31 -4.26 2.78
N LEU A 153 4.59 -4.02 3.03
CA LEU A 153 5.45 -3.13 2.24
C LEU A 153 6.64 -3.87 1.61
N GLY A 154 6.52 -5.20 1.41
CA GLY A 154 7.52 -6.01 0.73
C GLY A 154 8.29 -6.98 1.62
N ASN A 155 8.04 -7.04 2.93
CA ASN A 155 8.68 -8.01 3.82
C ASN A 155 7.74 -9.13 4.26
N ARG A 156 6.44 -8.90 4.24
CA ARG A 156 5.36 -9.86 4.53
C ARG A 156 4.29 -9.74 3.46
N SER A 157 4.66 -10.05 2.23
CA SER A 157 3.86 -9.76 1.02
C SER A 157 3.49 -11.01 0.25
N ILE A 158 2.37 -10.95 -0.44
CA ILE A 158 2.03 -11.82 -1.56
C ILE A 158 2.17 -10.99 -2.82
N LEU A 159 2.97 -11.49 -3.76
CA LEU A 159 3.29 -10.84 -5.02
C LEU A 159 2.67 -11.59 -6.20
N ALA A 160 2.22 -10.85 -7.20
CA ALA A 160 1.73 -11.41 -8.46
C ALA A 160 1.94 -10.44 -9.63
N ASP A 161 1.82 -10.96 -10.84
CA ASP A 161 1.84 -10.19 -12.08
C ASP A 161 0.59 -9.31 -12.20
N PRO A 162 0.71 -7.98 -12.27
CA PRO A 162 -0.44 -7.07 -12.38
C PRO A 162 -1.05 -7.00 -13.79
N ARG A 163 -0.36 -7.54 -14.81
CA ARG A 163 -0.79 -7.50 -16.21
C ARG A 163 -1.96 -8.44 -16.50
N ASN A 164 -2.12 -9.47 -15.67
CA ASN A 164 -3.21 -10.42 -15.81
C ASN A 164 -4.28 -10.16 -14.76
N PHE A 165 -5.46 -9.69 -15.22
CA PHE A 165 -6.61 -9.42 -14.35
C PHE A 165 -7.05 -10.64 -13.52
N HIS A 166 -6.92 -11.84 -14.09
CA HIS A 166 -7.29 -13.08 -13.39
C HIS A 166 -6.52 -13.30 -12.08
N ASN A 167 -5.30 -12.79 -11.95
CA ASN A 167 -4.54 -12.85 -10.70
C ASN A 167 -5.26 -12.13 -9.54
N ARG A 168 -5.99 -11.05 -9.81
CA ARG A 168 -6.84 -10.36 -8.82
C ARG A 168 -7.96 -11.28 -8.32
N GLU A 169 -8.66 -11.93 -9.24
CA GLU A 169 -9.77 -12.84 -8.90
C GLU A 169 -9.25 -14.03 -8.11
N LEU A 170 -8.17 -14.66 -8.58
CA LEU A 170 -7.56 -15.81 -7.94
C LEU A 170 -7.11 -15.50 -6.50
N ILE A 171 -6.42 -14.37 -6.28
CA ILE A 171 -5.96 -13.99 -4.95
C ILE A 171 -7.15 -13.64 -4.04
N ASN A 172 -8.15 -12.91 -4.53
CA ASN A 172 -9.34 -12.59 -3.73
C ASN A 172 -10.11 -13.85 -3.34
N HIS A 173 -10.32 -14.77 -4.28
CA HIS A 173 -11.16 -15.93 -4.06
C HIS A 173 -10.43 -17.05 -3.29
N VAL A 174 -9.22 -17.44 -3.76
CA VAL A 174 -8.52 -18.62 -3.22
C VAL A 174 -7.67 -18.28 -2.00
N VAL A 175 -6.95 -17.16 -2.02
CA VAL A 175 -5.99 -16.82 -0.95
C VAL A 175 -6.65 -16.01 0.15
N LYS A 176 -7.44 -14.99 -0.21
CA LYS A 176 -8.04 -14.05 0.73
C LYS A 176 -9.46 -14.44 1.14
N ASN A 177 -10.13 -15.29 0.39
CA ASN A 177 -11.53 -15.68 0.60
C ASN A 177 -12.39 -14.47 1.03
N ARG A 178 -12.41 -13.44 0.16
CA ARG A 178 -13.08 -12.17 0.41
C ARG A 178 -13.82 -11.70 -0.85
N GLU A 179 -14.51 -10.61 -0.74
CA GLU A 179 -15.33 -10.05 -1.81
C GLU A 179 -14.47 -9.73 -3.06
N TRP A 180 -14.97 -10.11 -4.22
CA TRP A 180 -14.28 -10.00 -5.53
C TRP A 180 -13.89 -8.56 -5.89
N PHE A 181 -14.65 -7.56 -5.44
CA PHE A 181 -14.45 -6.15 -5.76
C PHE A 181 -13.30 -5.50 -4.99
N ARG A 182 -12.75 -6.13 -3.97
CA ARG A 182 -11.64 -5.56 -3.21
C ARG A 182 -10.40 -5.40 -4.07
N PRO A 183 -9.83 -4.17 -4.11
CA PRO A 183 -8.66 -3.90 -4.91
C PRO A 183 -7.38 -4.42 -4.26
N PHE A 184 -6.34 -4.55 -5.09
CA PHE A 184 -4.96 -4.77 -4.66
C PHE A 184 -4.12 -3.54 -4.97
N ALA A 185 -3.01 -3.41 -4.25
CA ALA A 185 -2.10 -2.30 -4.40
C ALA A 185 -0.97 -2.64 -5.39
N PRO A 186 -0.64 -1.75 -6.32
CA PRO A 186 0.60 -1.85 -7.07
C PRO A 186 1.79 -1.38 -6.24
N VAL A 187 2.96 -1.97 -6.51
CA VAL A 187 4.26 -1.45 -6.11
C VAL A 187 5.13 -1.24 -7.32
N THR A 188 5.92 -0.19 -7.33
CA THR A 188 6.84 0.16 -8.40
C THR A 188 8.14 0.75 -7.86
N LEU A 189 9.15 0.86 -8.72
CA LEU A 189 10.39 1.57 -8.40
C LEU A 189 10.14 3.08 -8.28
N GLU A 190 10.79 3.73 -7.32
CA GLU A 190 10.58 5.16 -7.09
C GLU A 190 11.01 6.01 -8.30
N GLU A 191 12.08 5.64 -8.99
CA GLU A 191 12.59 6.36 -10.15
C GLU A 191 11.67 6.34 -11.38
N CYS A 192 10.70 5.42 -11.44
CA CYS A 192 9.78 5.33 -12.59
C CYS A 192 8.30 5.42 -12.21
N TYR A 193 7.95 5.74 -10.95
CA TYR A 193 6.55 5.74 -10.54
C TYR A 193 5.69 6.74 -11.31
N GLN A 194 6.26 7.87 -11.73
CA GLN A 194 5.54 8.90 -12.49
C GLN A 194 5.17 8.45 -13.92
N ASP A 195 5.78 7.40 -14.44
CA ASP A 195 5.37 6.80 -15.72
C ASP A 195 4.05 6.01 -15.58
N TRP A 196 3.72 5.59 -14.36
CA TRP A 196 2.59 4.73 -14.02
C TRP A 196 1.48 5.43 -13.25
N PHE A 197 1.82 6.38 -12.37
CA PHE A 197 0.91 7.03 -11.45
C PHE A 197 1.01 8.54 -11.53
N ASP A 198 -0.16 9.20 -11.64
CA ASP A 198 -0.24 10.66 -11.63
C ASP A 198 -0.28 11.18 -10.19
N PHE A 199 0.90 11.32 -9.61
CA PHE A 199 1.04 11.83 -8.24
C PHE A 199 2.34 12.62 -8.08
N PRO A 200 2.35 13.75 -7.30
CA PRO A 200 3.51 14.65 -7.25
C PRO A 200 4.65 14.17 -6.35
N ILE A 201 4.40 13.26 -5.44
CA ILE A 201 5.40 12.78 -4.45
C ILE A 201 5.44 11.25 -4.39
N PRO A 202 6.58 10.65 -3.95
CA PRO A 202 6.67 9.21 -3.69
C PRO A 202 5.67 8.72 -2.61
N SER A 203 5.35 7.43 -2.65
CA SER A 203 4.43 6.77 -1.70
C SER A 203 5.09 5.55 -1.03
N PRO A 204 6.08 5.72 -0.17
CA PRO A 204 6.83 4.57 0.38
C PRO A 204 5.96 3.69 1.29
N TYR A 205 4.91 4.23 1.91
CA TYR A 205 4.08 3.55 2.91
C TYR A 205 2.69 3.16 2.41
N MET A 206 2.42 3.28 1.09
CA MET A 206 1.10 2.92 0.53
C MET A 206 -0.05 3.72 1.17
N LEU A 207 0.16 5.01 1.43
CA LEU A 207 -0.79 5.91 2.09
C LEU A 207 -1.44 6.92 1.13
N TYR A 208 -1.20 6.79 -0.18
CA TYR A 208 -1.77 7.65 -1.22
C TYR A 208 -2.43 6.85 -2.32
N THR A 209 -3.41 7.46 -2.97
CA THR A 209 -4.02 6.99 -4.22
C THR A 209 -3.67 7.93 -5.37
N ALA A 210 -3.52 7.38 -6.54
CA ALA A 210 -3.23 8.12 -7.76
C ALA A 210 -4.01 7.56 -8.95
N GLN A 211 -4.26 8.38 -9.97
CA GLN A 211 -4.74 7.88 -11.24
C GLN A 211 -3.65 7.06 -11.93
N VAL A 212 -4.03 5.92 -12.48
CA VAL A 212 -3.13 5.05 -13.23
C VAL A 212 -3.04 5.56 -14.66
N LYS A 213 -1.82 5.81 -15.13
CA LYS A 213 -1.59 6.35 -16.50
C LYS A 213 -1.69 5.30 -17.60
N GLN A 214 -1.46 4.03 -17.28
CA GLN A 214 -1.46 2.90 -18.21
C GLN A 214 -2.31 1.74 -17.65
N PRO A 215 -3.62 1.94 -17.42
CA PRO A 215 -4.48 0.95 -16.74
C PRO A 215 -4.58 -0.38 -17.50
N GLU A 216 -4.49 -0.36 -18.82
CA GLU A 216 -4.54 -1.54 -19.68
C GLU A 216 -3.32 -2.47 -19.48
N LYS A 217 -2.20 -1.93 -19.00
CA LYS A 217 -0.98 -2.70 -18.74
C LYS A 217 -0.95 -3.32 -17.35
N ILE A 218 -1.68 -2.75 -16.38
CA ILE A 218 -1.71 -3.23 -14.98
C ILE A 218 -3.15 -3.39 -14.45
N PRO A 219 -4.01 -4.10 -15.19
CA PRO A 219 -5.44 -4.18 -14.88
C PRO A 219 -5.74 -4.82 -13.52
N ALA A 220 -4.90 -5.74 -13.03
CA ALA A 220 -5.17 -6.41 -11.75
C ALA A 220 -5.05 -5.49 -10.52
N VAL A 221 -4.40 -4.33 -10.66
CA VAL A 221 -4.16 -3.36 -9.57
C VAL A 221 -4.78 -1.99 -9.86
N THR A 222 -5.49 -1.84 -10.95
CA THR A 222 -6.27 -0.65 -11.28
C THR A 222 -7.68 -0.79 -10.72
N HIS A 223 -8.14 0.22 -9.97
CA HIS A 223 -9.49 0.26 -9.41
C HIS A 223 -10.52 0.62 -10.47
N VAL A 224 -11.80 0.47 -10.15
CA VAL A 224 -12.91 0.75 -11.08
C VAL A 224 -13.02 2.23 -11.50
N ASP A 225 -12.44 3.13 -10.70
CA ASP A 225 -12.35 4.57 -10.99
C ASP A 225 -11.06 4.99 -11.70
N GLY A 226 -10.25 4.01 -12.12
CA GLY A 226 -8.94 4.23 -12.76
C GLY A 226 -7.81 4.56 -11.78
N SER A 227 -8.07 4.63 -10.48
CA SER A 227 -7.07 4.89 -9.46
C SER A 227 -6.36 3.63 -8.99
N ALA A 228 -5.28 3.82 -8.23
CA ALA A 228 -4.64 2.77 -7.45
C ALA A 228 -4.01 3.34 -6.19
N ARG A 229 -4.00 2.55 -5.10
CA ARG A 229 -3.23 2.85 -3.90
C ARG A 229 -1.84 2.26 -4.06
N PHE A 230 -0.89 3.07 -4.50
CA PHE A 230 0.43 2.64 -4.94
C PHE A 230 1.50 2.72 -3.84
N GLN A 231 2.55 1.91 -4.02
CA GLN A 231 3.77 1.97 -3.23
C GLN A 231 4.96 2.27 -4.13
N THR A 232 5.89 3.11 -3.65
CA THR A 232 7.21 3.31 -4.26
C THR A 232 8.29 2.65 -3.41
N VAL A 233 9.31 2.08 -4.07
CA VAL A 233 10.43 1.39 -3.42
C VAL A 233 11.74 1.88 -4.00
N THR A 234 12.70 2.20 -3.13
CA THR A 234 14.10 2.48 -3.48
C THR A 234 15.00 1.30 -3.11
N GLU A 235 16.17 1.20 -3.71
CA GLU A 235 17.16 0.18 -3.33
C GLU A 235 17.57 0.31 -1.86
N GLN A 236 17.67 1.53 -1.35
CA GLN A 236 18.05 1.82 0.05
C GLN A 236 16.96 1.39 1.03
N SER A 237 15.69 1.57 0.67
CA SER A 237 14.57 1.23 1.56
C SER A 237 14.33 -0.27 1.66
N ASN A 238 14.43 -1.01 0.55
CA ASN A 238 14.21 -2.45 0.51
C ASN A 238 14.88 -3.09 -0.72
N LYS A 239 16.16 -3.45 -0.59
CA LYS A 239 16.98 -3.94 -1.69
C LYS A 239 16.40 -5.16 -2.41
N HIS A 240 16.00 -6.20 -1.67
CA HIS A 240 15.50 -7.43 -2.32
C HIS A 240 14.19 -7.21 -3.06
N TYR A 241 13.30 -6.41 -2.49
CA TYR A 241 12.03 -6.06 -3.13
C TYR A 241 12.26 -5.23 -4.39
N TYR A 242 13.14 -4.23 -4.30
CA TYR A 242 13.57 -3.39 -5.42
C TYR A 242 14.12 -4.23 -6.58
N GLU A 243 15.06 -5.15 -6.30
CA GLU A 243 15.68 -5.97 -7.34
C GLU A 243 14.69 -6.94 -8.01
N ILE A 244 13.71 -7.49 -7.27
CA ILE A 244 12.65 -8.32 -7.86
C ILE A 244 11.80 -7.48 -8.84
N ILE A 245 11.37 -6.27 -8.44
CA ILE A 245 10.56 -5.38 -9.30
C ILE A 245 11.36 -5.00 -10.55
N LYS A 246 12.64 -4.68 -10.38
CA LYS A 246 13.56 -4.32 -11.46
C LYS A 246 13.76 -5.46 -12.45
N ALA A 247 14.00 -6.69 -11.95
CA ALA A 247 14.12 -7.89 -12.78
C ALA A 247 12.82 -8.18 -13.54
N PHE A 248 11.67 -8.05 -12.87
CA PHE A 248 10.37 -8.22 -13.51
C PHE A 248 10.13 -7.15 -14.58
N GLY A 249 10.46 -5.88 -14.30
CA GLY A 249 10.38 -4.80 -15.28
C GLY A 249 11.28 -5.01 -16.49
N LYS A 250 12.52 -5.49 -16.29
CA LYS A 250 13.44 -5.84 -17.36
C LYS A 250 12.90 -6.97 -18.26
N LEU A 251 12.25 -7.95 -17.65
CA LEU A 251 11.68 -9.10 -18.38
C LEU A 251 10.40 -8.73 -19.15
N THR A 252 9.55 -7.87 -18.57
CA THR A 252 8.18 -7.67 -19.07
C THR A 252 7.92 -6.30 -19.67
N GLY A 253 8.81 -5.33 -19.46
CA GLY A 253 8.59 -3.91 -19.77
C GLY A 253 7.68 -3.19 -18.77
N VAL A 254 7.25 -3.86 -17.67
CA VAL A 254 6.33 -3.33 -16.68
C VAL A 254 6.95 -3.46 -15.28
N PRO A 255 7.68 -2.45 -14.76
CA PRO A 255 8.30 -2.48 -13.43
C PRO A 255 7.27 -2.23 -12.32
N VAL A 256 6.18 -2.97 -12.36
CA VAL A 256 5.07 -2.91 -11.39
C VAL A 256 4.70 -4.33 -10.98
N LEU A 257 4.48 -4.56 -9.69
CA LEU A 257 3.93 -5.82 -9.18
C LEU A 257 2.64 -5.57 -8.40
N LEU A 258 1.76 -6.57 -8.38
CA LEU A 258 0.66 -6.62 -7.42
C LEU A 258 1.22 -7.00 -6.04
N ASN A 259 0.89 -6.21 -5.02
CA ASN A 259 1.26 -6.44 -3.63
C ASN A 259 0.03 -6.55 -2.74
N THR A 260 0.01 -7.57 -1.90
CA THR A 260 -0.95 -7.68 -0.78
C THR A 260 -0.28 -8.34 0.43
N SER A 261 -0.91 -8.22 1.61
CA SER A 261 -0.36 -8.77 2.85
C SER A 261 -0.26 -10.30 2.83
N LEU A 262 0.79 -10.85 3.43
CA LEU A 262 0.97 -12.29 3.59
C LEU A 262 0.15 -12.79 4.79
N ASN A 263 -1.15 -13.06 4.56
CA ASN A 263 -2.10 -13.60 5.52
C ASN A 263 -3.33 -14.17 4.81
N GLY A 264 -4.04 -15.07 5.45
CA GLY A 264 -5.37 -15.50 5.04
C GLY A 264 -6.48 -14.55 5.51
N ASN A 265 -7.73 -14.91 5.21
CA ASN A 265 -8.90 -14.14 5.65
C ASN A 265 -9.02 -14.17 7.19
N GLY A 266 -9.27 -12.99 7.79
CA GLY A 266 -9.43 -12.84 9.24
C GLY A 266 -8.16 -13.11 10.06
N GLN A 267 -7.01 -13.28 9.42
CA GLN A 267 -5.73 -13.50 10.08
C GLN A 267 -4.88 -12.21 10.07
N PRO A 268 -4.07 -11.97 11.11
CA PRO A 268 -3.08 -10.89 11.07
C PRO A 268 -2.00 -11.18 10.02
N ILE A 269 -1.26 -10.13 9.64
CA ILE A 269 -0.07 -10.28 8.78
C ILE A 269 0.92 -11.21 9.48
N LEU A 270 1.52 -12.10 8.72
CA LEU A 270 2.43 -13.12 9.22
C LEU A 270 3.67 -12.47 9.87
N ALA A 271 3.78 -12.56 11.18
CA ALA A 271 4.93 -11.98 11.89
C ALA A 271 6.16 -12.89 11.85
N VAL A 272 5.95 -14.22 11.93
CA VAL A 272 6.98 -15.25 12.04
C VAL A 272 6.74 -16.41 11.07
N SER A 273 7.79 -16.97 10.51
CA SER A 273 7.72 -17.99 9.46
C SER A 273 7.00 -19.30 9.88
N TYR A 274 6.99 -19.64 11.16
CA TYR A 274 6.43 -20.89 11.67
C TYR A 274 4.94 -20.81 12.09
N THR A 275 4.32 -19.62 12.14
CA THR A 275 2.91 -19.51 12.60
C THR A 275 1.94 -20.24 11.67
N HIS A 276 2.17 -20.25 10.38
CA HIS A 276 1.34 -20.94 9.40
C HIS A 276 1.57 -22.47 9.40
N LEU A 277 2.80 -22.91 9.63
CA LEU A 277 3.12 -24.34 9.71
C LEU A 277 2.42 -25.00 10.89
N ARG A 278 2.43 -24.38 12.07
CA ARG A 278 1.72 -24.90 13.25
C ARG A 278 0.21 -24.92 13.11
N ALA A 279 -0.40 -23.95 12.43
CA ALA A 279 -1.84 -23.94 12.19
C ALA A 279 -2.32 -25.09 11.29
N HIS A 280 -1.46 -25.59 10.40
CA HIS A 280 -1.74 -26.79 9.58
C HIS A 280 -1.49 -28.09 10.34
N GLU A 281 -0.54 -28.13 11.27
CA GLU A 281 -0.27 -29.31 12.11
C GLU A 281 -1.39 -29.56 13.13
N THR A 282 -1.99 -28.50 13.71
CA THR A 282 -3.10 -28.64 14.70
C THR A 282 -4.45 -28.98 14.08
N ARG A 283 -4.63 -28.92 12.76
CA ARG A 283 -5.86 -29.35 12.07
C ARG A 283 -5.89 -30.83 11.67
N ARG A 284 -4.87 -31.59 12.01
CA ARG A 284 -4.78 -33.06 11.74
C ARG A 284 -5.10 -33.96 12.93
N TYR A 285 -5.69 -33.39 14.02
CA TYR A 285 -6.15 -34.17 15.15
C TYR A 285 -7.61 -33.84 15.46
#